data_651267de8ac154be0c8a64d586d9ab5b
#
_entry.id   651267de8ac154be0c8a64d586d9ab5b
#
_cell.length_a   1.000
_cell.length_b   1.000
_cell.length_c   1.000
_cell.angle_alpha   90.00
_cell.angle_beta   90.00
_cell.angle_gamma   90.00
#
_symmetry.space_group_name_H-M   'P 1'
#
loop_
_entity.id
_entity.type
_entity.pdbx_description
1 polymer ?
#
loop_
_entity_poly.entity_id
_entity_poly.type
_entity_poly.pdbx_seq_one_letter_code
_entity_poly.pdbx_strand_id
1 'polypeptide(L)'
;ETTIYVCYNGLNHFYYLKGMFTNMNKQPKYTKHDFHVGQEVYVETIYGRGEGNVCTEIVEKVGHKYVTTNRDTYHLSDGRNKSEYAQCYELWTNLDEVSDKVLHDQLAKEIKNIFSTFSNSWANQLTINDMEAILDIVRKAEMRSK
;
A
#
# COMPACT_ATOMS: atom_id res chain seq x y z
N GLU A 1 6.18 3.74 22.94
CA GLU A 1 7.33 2.84 22.71
C GLU A 1 6.80 1.59 21.98
N THR A 2 7.14 1.42 20.72
CA THR A 2 6.74 0.24 19.94
C THR A 2 7.93 -0.72 19.90
N THR A 3 7.78 -1.90 20.46
CA THR A 3 8.81 -2.95 20.44
C THR A 3 8.55 -3.84 19.23
N ILE A 4 9.53 -3.96 18.34
CA ILE A 4 9.47 -4.86 17.18
C ILE A 4 10.25 -6.13 17.53
N TYR A 5 9.59 -7.28 17.46
CA TYR A 5 10.20 -8.59 17.63
C TYR A 5 10.60 -9.14 16.26
N VAL A 6 11.87 -9.42 16.08
CA VAL A 6 12.38 -10.10 14.87
C VAL A 6 12.80 -11.51 15.28
N CYS A 7 12.07 -12.52 14.82
CA CYS A 7 12.46 -13.93 14.98
C CYS A 7 13.38 -14.35 13.83
N TYR A 8 14.60 -14.75 14.13
CA TYR A 8 15.51 -15.34 13.17
C TYR A 8 15.78 -16.80 13.55
N ASN A 9 15.45 -17.70 12.61
CA ASN A 9 15.85 -19.14 12.51
C ASN A 9 16.26 -19.84 13.81
N GLY A 10 15.32 -20.47 14.48
CA GLY A 10 15.52 -21.70 15.26
C GLY A 10 16.33 -21.62 16.56
N LEU A 11 16.91 -20.50 16.89
CA LEU A 11 17.57 -20.25 18.18
C LEU A 11 16.88 -19.04 18.83
N ASN A 12 16.31 -19.24 20.01
CA ASN A 12 15.63 -18.23 20.81
C ASN A 12 16.55 -17.09 21.27
N HIS A 13 17.02 -16.27 20.33
CA HIS A 13 17.69 -15.01 20.65
C HIS A 13 16.78 -13.86 20.25
N PHE A 14 16.15 -13.25 21.26
CA PHE A 14 15.36 -12.03 21.10
C PHE A 14 16.29 -10.83 21.15
N TYR A 15 16.41 -10.12 20.02
CA TYR A 15 17.05 -8.81 19.99
C TYR A 15 15.98 -7.72 20.13
N TYR A 16 16.09 -6.92 21.18
CA TYR A 16 15.29 -5.70 21.33
C TYR A 16 15.94 -4.57 20.54
N LEU A 17 15.36 -4.21 19.41
CA LEU A 17 15.68 -2.94 18.76
C LEU A 17 14.73 -1.86 19.32
N LYS A 18 15.26 -1.02 20.20
CA LYS A 18 14.58 0.18 20.68
C LYS A 18 14.61 1.23 19.55
N GLY A 19 13.69 1.14 18.60
CA GLY A 19 13.49 2.18 17.58
C GLY A 19 12.85 3.39 18.22
N MET A 20 13.60 4.49 18.38
CA MET A 20 12.99 5.80 18.53
C MET A 20 12.27 6.12 17.20
N PHE A 21 10.97 5.83 17.13
CA PHE A 21 10.14 6.45 16.13
C PHE A 21 10.01 7.94 16.52
N THR A 22 10.87 8.77 15.98
CA THR A 22 10.58 10.18 15.88
C THR A 22 9.22 10.27 15.20
N ASN A 23 8.24 10.92 15.85
CA ASN A 23 7.05 11.43 15.20
C ASN A 23 7.52 12.35 14.07
N MET A 24 7.87 11.81 12.93
CA MET A 24 7.94 12.56 11.71
C MET A 24 6.54 13.11 11.55
N ASN A 25 6.41 14.44 11.57
CA ASN A 25 5.21 15.16 11.17
C ASN A 25 4.88 14.70 9.74
N LYS A 26 4.10 13.62 9.64
CA LYS A 26 3.64 13.11 8.36
C LYS A 26 2.72 14.20 7.82
N GLN A 27 3.17 14.90 6.79
CA GLN A 27 2.30 15.87 6.14
C GLN A 27 1.02 15.15 5.70
N PRO A 28 -0.14 15.80 5.84
CA PRO A 28 -1.39 15.21 5.40
C PRO A 28 -1.29 14.89 3.90
N LYS A 29 -1.89 13.78 3.48
CA LYS A 29 -1.91 13.35 2.07
C LYS A 29 -2.57 14.42 1.20
N TYR A 30 -3.60 15.06 1.74
CA TYR A 30 -4.39 16.09 1.07
C TYR A 30 -4.63 17.31 1.97
N THR A 31 -4.90 18.43 1.33
CA THR A 31 -5.40 19.66 1.92
C THR A 31 -6.82 19.96 1.41
N LYS A 32 -7.53 20.87 2.06
CA LYS A 32 -8.86 21.30 1.56
C LYS A 32 -8.80 21.96 0.16
N HIS A 33 -7.62 22.44 -0.26
CA HIS A 33 -7.43 23.13 -1.54
C HIS A 33 -7.29 22.16 -2.72
N ASP A 34 -7.07 20.87 -2.44
CA ASP A 34 -6.97 19.83 -3.46
C ASP A 34 -8.35 19.38 -3.96
N PHE A 35 -9.43 19.87 -3.31
CA PHE A 35 -10.81 19.48 -3.61
C PHE A 35 -11.73 20.66 -3.81
N HIS A 36 -12.73 20.49 -4.69
CA HIS A 36 -13.85 21.40 -4.85
C HIS A 36 -15.15 20.61 -5.08
N VAL A 37 -16.28 21.22 -4.73
CA VAL A 37 -17.61 20.61 -4.93
C VAL A 37 -17.85 20.38 -6.41
N GLY A 38 -18.35 19.19 -6.76
CA GLY A 38 -18.57 18.76 -8.14
C GLY A 38 -17.34 18.12 -8.80
N GLN A 39 -16.20 18.07 -8.12
CA GLN A 39 -15.01 17.40 -8.62
C GLN A 39 -15.22 15.89 -8.67
N GLU A 40 -14.79 15.29 -9.78
CA GLU A 40 -14.63 13.84 -9.90
C GLU A 40 -13.36 13.39 -9.15
N VAL A 41 -13.51 12.35 -8.37
CA VAL A 41 -12.44 11.71 -7.60
C VAL A 41 -12.53 10.20 -7.76
N TYR A 42 -11.42 9.52 -7.50
CA TYR A 42 -11.30 8.08 -7.66
C TYR A 42 -11.18 7.41 -6.30
N VAL A 43 -11.88 6.31 -6.11
CA VAL A 43 -11.91 5.58 -4.84
C VAL A 43 -11.51 4.15 -5.07
N GLU A 44 -10.42 3.76 -4.43
CA GLU A 44 -9.91 2.40 -4.44
C GLU A 44 -10.48 1.60 -3.27
N THR A 45 -10.92 0.38 -3.52
CA THR A 45 -11.22 -0.59 -2.47
C THR A 45 -9.91 -1.23 -2.01
N ILE A 46 -9.44 -0.86 -0.82
CA ILE A 46 -8.13 -1.31 -0.29
C ILE A 46 -8.22 -2.56 0.57
N TYR A 47 -9.44 -2.98 0.97
CA TYR A 47 -9.65 -4.15 1.79
C TYR A 47 -11.01 -4.81 1.53
N GLY A 48 -11.04 -6.15 1.57
CA GLY A 48 -12.26 -6.94 1.49
C GLY A 48 -12.64 -7.35 0.06
N ARG A 49 -13.93 -7.61 -0.13
CA ARG A 49 -14.44 -8.04 -1.44
C ARG A 49 -14.35 -6.90 -2.45
N GLY A 50 -13.61 -7.14 -3.52
CA GLY A 50 -13.38 -6.13 -4.56
C GLY A 50 -12.10 -5.30 -4.35
N GLU A 51 -11.18 -5.75 -3.49
CA GLU A 51 -9.87 -5.13 -3.31
C GLU A 51 -9.16 -4.90 -4.66
N GLY A 52 -8.66 -3.68 -4.86
CA GLY A 52 -8.07 -3.20 -6.11
C GLY A 52 -9.09 -2.67 -7.13
N ASN A 53 -10.40 -2.71 -6.84
CA ASN A 53 -11.38 -2.04 -7.69
C ASN A 53 -11.34 -0.53 -7.47
N VAL A 54 -11.36 0.23 -8.56
CA VAL A 54 -11.45 1.69 -8.55
C VAL A 54 -12.81 2.11 -9.10
N CYS A 55 -13.47 3.01 -8.39
CA CYS A 55 -14.72 3.64 -8.85
C CYS A 55 -14.61 5.16 -8.78
N THR A 56 -15.45 5.83 -9.54
CA THR A 56 -15.55 7.29 -9.56
C THR A 56 -16.62 7.77 -8.59
N GLU A 57 -16.33 8.81 -7.85
CA GLU A 57 -17.25 9.50 -6.95
C GLU A 57 -17.20 11.02 -7.20
N ILE A 58 -18.21 11.72 -6.75
CA ILE A 58 -18.31 13.18 -6.90
C ILE A 58 -18.24 13.84 -5.54
N VAL A 59 -17.39 14.84 -5.41
CA VAL A 59 -17.25 15.62 -4.18
C VAL A 59 -18.50 16.47 -3.95
N GLU A 60 -19.15 16.28 -2.82
CA GLU A 60 -20.33 17.05 -2.39
C GLU A 60 -19.99 18.14 -1.38
N LYS A 61 -18.98 17.89 -0.53
CA LYS A 61 -18.59 18.82 0.53
C LYS A 61 -17.12 18.74 0.84
N VAL A 62 -16.48 19.90 1.03
CA VAL A 62 -15.10 20.02 1.45
C VAL A 62 -15.02 20.71 2.81
N GLY A 63 -14.45 20.03 3.81
CA GLY A 63 -14.24 20.54 5.15
C GLY A 63 -12.74 20.70 5.47
N HIS A 64 -12.43 21.08 6.72
CA HIS A 64 -11.05 21.23 7.17
C HIS A 64 -10.30 19.90 7.42
N LYS A 65 -11.03 18.84 7.74
CA LYS A 65 -10.47 17.52 8.08
C LYS A 65 -10.96 16.42 7.14
N TYR A 66 -12.06 16.66 6.46
CA TYR A 66 -12.78 15.67 5.67
C TYR A 66 -13.21 16.22 4.33
N VAL A 67 -13.26 15.35 3.35
CA VAL A 67 -14.00 15.52 2.11
C VAL A 67 -15.13 14.50 2.07
N THR A 68 -16.34 14.93 1.70
CA THR A 68 -17.51 14.07 1.54
C THR A 68 -17.86 13.97 0.08
N THR A 69 -18.06 12.76 -0.39
CA THR A 69 -18.51 12.45 -1.75
C THR A 69 -19.98 12.03 -1.71
N ASN A 70 -20.53 11.70 -2.86
CA ASN A 70 -21.90 11.17 -2.99
C ASN A 70 -22.07 9.77 -2.36
N ARG A 71 -21.01 9.14 -1.83
CA ARG A 71 -21.07 7.80 -1.20
C ARG A 71 -20.54 7.76 0.22
N ASP A 72 -19.41 8.41 0.48
CA ASP A 72 -18.74 8.28 1.78
C ASP A 72 -18.01 9.59 2.17
N THR A 73 -17.40 9.59 3.33
CA THR A 73 -16.59 10.70 3.84
C THR A 73 -15.18 10.21 4.11
N TYR A 74 -14.19 10.98 3.64
CA TYR A 74 -12.78 10.61 3.69
C TYR A 74 -11.96 11.60 4.51
N HIS A 75 -10.96 11.11 5.22
CA HIS A 75 -10.00 11.94 5.95
C HIS A 75 -9.01 12.60 4.97
N LEU A 76 -8.76 13.89 5.11
CA LEU A 76 -7.72 14.56 4.32
C LEU A 76 -6.31 14.12 4.71
N SER A 77 -6.11 13.66 5.95
CA SER A 77 -4.80 13.25 6.45
C SER A 77 -4.18 12.07 5.71
N ASP A 78 -4.99 11.10 5.29
CA ASP A 78 -4.52 9.86 4.69
C ASP A 78 -5.37 9.36 3.50
N GLY A 79 -6.46 10.06 3.18
CA GLY A 79 -7.39 9.70 2.11
C GLY A 79 -8.33 8.53 2.44
N ARG A 80 -8.29 7.98 3.65
CA ARG A 80 -9.10 6.83 4.01
C ARG A 80 -10.50 7.21 4.43
N ASN A 81 -11.46 6.31 4.17
CA ASN A 81 -12.84 6.56 4.54
C ASN A 81 -13.03 6.59 6.06
N LYS A 82 -13.94 7.47 6.50
CA LYS A 82 -14.31 7.61 7.91
C LYS A 82 -15.25 6.46 8.30
N SER A 83 -14.69 5.39 8.84
CA SER A 83 -15.44 4.23 9.31
C SER A 83 -15.09 3.92 10.76
N GLU A 84 -16.10 3.52 11.55
CA GLU A 84 -15.91 3.05 12.92
C GLU A 84 -15.43 1.59 12.97
N TYR A 85 -15.63 0.82 11.90
CA TYR A 85 -15.33 -0.61 11.87
C TYR A 85 -14.08 -0.94 11.05
N ALA A 86 -14.04 -0.49 9.79
CA ALA A 86 -12.91 -0.76 8.90
C ALA A 86 -12.75 0.34 7.86
N GLN A 87 -11.53 0.75 7.63
CA GLN A 87 -11.19 1.67 6.55
C GLN A 87 -10.90 0.84 5.29
N CYS A 88 -11.94 0.62 4.49
CA CYS A 88 -11.89 -0.25 3.31
C CYS A 88 -11.64 0.50 2.01
N TYR A 89 -11.72 1.83 2.03
CA TYR A 89 -11.64 2.67 0.84
C TYR A 89 -10.60 3.76 1.00
N GLU A 90 -9.92 4.08 -0.09
CA GLU A 90 -8.94 5.16 -0.16
C GLU A 90 -9.25 6.07 -1.35
N LEU A 91 -9.27 7.38 -1.08
CA LEU A 91 -9.56 8.45 -2.03
C LEU A 91 -8.31 8.88 -2.78
N TRP A 92 -8.47 9.15 -4.08
CA TRP A 92 -7.44 9.62 -5.00
C TRP A 92 -7.98 10.77 -5.85
N THR A 93 -7.12 11.74 -6.13
CA THR A 93 -7.45 12.87 -7.02
C THR A 93 -7.03 12.63 -8.46
N ASN A 94 -6.18 11.63 -8.71
CA ASN A 94 -5.61 11.33 -10.01
C ASN A 94 -5.83 9.84 -10.35
N LEU A 95 -6.43 9.57 -11.50
CA LEU A 95 -6.71 8.22 -11.98
C LEU A 95 -5.43 7.44 -12.30
N ASP A 96 -4.42 8.10 -12.88
CA ASP A 96 -3.18 7.43 -13.28
C ASP A 96 -2.43 6.95 -12.04
N GLU A 97 -2.37 7.77 -10.96
CA GLU A 97 -1.72 7.40 -9.71
C GLU A 97 -2.37 6.19 -9.03
N VAL A 98 -3.71 6.14 -8.98
CA VAL A 98 -4.41 4.98 -8.39
C VAL A 98 -4.28 3.75 -9.27
N SER A 99 -4.29 3.91 -10.59
CA SER A 99 -4.13 2.81 -11.54
C SER A 99 -2.73 2.19 -11.44
N ASP A 100 -1.70 3.01 -11.38
CA ASP A 100 -0.31 2.58 -11.19
C ASP A 100 -0.13 1.84 -9.86
N LYS A 101 -0.73 2.38 -8.76
CA LYS A 101 -0.70 1.72 -7.46
C LYS A 101 -1.38 0.34 -7.50
N VAL A 102 -2.58 0.26 -8.05
CA VAL A 102 -3.32 -1.01 -8.14
C VAL A 102 -2.54 -2.04 -8.95
N LEU A 103 -1.97 -1.63 -10.09
CA LEU A 103 -1.12 -2.50 -10.91
C LEU A 103 0.11 -2.97 -10.13
N HIS A 104 0.79 -2.05 -9.44
CA HIS A 104 1.95 -2.38 -8.60
C HIS A 104 1.59 -3.42 -7.53
N ASP A 105 0.47 -3.23 -6.83
CA ASP A 105 0.02 -4.14 -5.76
C ASP A 105 -0.37 -5.52 -6.31
N GLN A 106 -1.00 -5.57 -7.49
CA GLN A 106 -1.30 -6.82 -8.18
C GLN A 106 -0.04 -7.58 -8.57
N LEU A 107 0.92 -6.92 -9.20
CA LEU A 107 2.21 -7.51 -9.57
C LEU A 107 3.00 -7.99 -8.34
N ALA A 108 3.00 -7.21 -7.25
CA ALA A 108 3.66 -7.59 -6.00
C ALA A 108 3.02 -8.85 -5.39
N LYS A 109 1.69 -8.97 -5.42
CA LYS A 109 0.96 -10.18 -4.98
C LYS A 109 1.31 -11.39 -5.85
N GLU A 110 1.34 -11.21 -7.16
CA GLU A 110 1.69 -12.28 -8.10
C GLU A 110 3.12 -12.78 -7.87
N ILE A 111 4.09 -11.87 -7.76
CA ILE A 111 5.48 -12.19 -7.44
C ILE A 111 5.56 -12.95 -6.12
N LYS A 112 4.89 -12.45 -5.05
CA LYS A 112 4.86 -13.12 -3.76
C LYS A 112 4.26 -14.52 -3.84
N ASN A 113 3.18 -14.70 -4.61
CA ASN A 113 2.55 -16.02 -4.80
C ASN A 113 3.49 -16.98 -5.53
N ILE A 114 4.15 -16.52 -6.59
CA ILE A 114 5.15 -17.30 -7.32
C ILE A 114 6.24 -17.77 -6.36
N PHE A 115 6.82 -16.88 -5.57
CA PHE A 115 7.89 -17.21 -4.63
C PHE A 115 7.41 -18.06 -3.44
N SER A 116 6.17 -17.92 -2.96
CA SER A 116 5.64 -18.74 -1.87
C SER A 116 5.31 -20.17 -2.30
N THR A 117 4.97 -20.37 -3.57
CA THR A 117 4.71 -21.69 -4.17
C THR A 117 5.95 -22.32 -4.75
N PHE A 118 7.13 -21.76 -4.50
CA PHE A 118 8.42 -22.26 -4.95
C PHE A 118 8.67 -23.65 -4.39
N SER A 119 8.06 -24.66 -5.01
CA SER A 119 8.43 -26.07 -4.78
C SER A 119 9.76 -26.33 -5.52
N ASN A 120 10.62 -27.16 -4.93
CA ASN A 120 11.90 -27.54 -5.54
C ASN A 120 11.79 -28.02 -7.01
N SER A 121 10.58 -28.37 -7.47
CA SER A 121 10.39 -28.95 -8.79
C SER A 121 10.60 -27.97 -9.95
N TRP A 122 10.19 -26.71 -9.84
CA TRP A 122 10.41 -25.76 -10.93
C TRP A 122 11.70 -24.93 -10.78
N ALA A 123 12.18 -24.77 -9.54
CA ALA A 123 13.52 -24.20 -9.31
C ALA A 123 14.60 -25.04 -10.04
N ASN A 124 14.40 -26.35 -10.13
CA ASN A 124 15.27 -27.25 -10.88
C ASN A 124 15.17 -27.10 -12.41
N GLN A 125 14.18 -26.35 -12.92
CA GLN A 125 14.02 -26.06 -14.35
C GLN A 125 14.69 -24.74 -14.76
N LEU A 126 15.06 -23.89 -13.79
CA LEU A 126 15.77 -22.66 -14.06
C LEU A 126 17.23 -22.98 -14.41
N THR A 127 17.74 -22.32 -15.43
CA THR A 127 19.18 -22.33 -15.72
C THR A 127 19.93 -21.46 -14.72
N ILE A 128 21.23 -21.63 -14.63
CA ILE A 128 22.09 -20.77 -13.80
C ILE A 128 21.91 -19.29 -14.18
N ASN A 129 21.84 -19.00 -15.48
CA ASN A 129 21.64 -17.64 -15.97
C ASN A 129 20.30 -17.03 -15.53
N ASP A 130 19.23 -17.83 -15.50
CA ASP A 130 17.92 -17.38 -15.02
C ASP A 130 17.98 -17.05 -13.52
N MET A 131 18.63 -17.88 -12.73
CA MET A 131 18.81 -17.66 -11.28
C MET A 131 19.64 -16.38 -11.01
N GLU A 132 20.73 -16.17 -11.75
CA GLU A 132 21.55 -14.95 -11.64
C GLU A 132 20.77 -13.68 -12.01
N ALA A 133 19.95 -13.74 -13.07
CA ALA A 133 19.10 -12.62 -13.48
C ALA A 133 18.07 -12.27 -12.38
N ILE A 134 17.41 -13.26 -11.78
CA ILE A 134 16.47 -13.07 -10.67
C ILE A 134 17.18 -12.43 -9.48
N LEU A 135 18.35 -12.95 -9.09
CA LEU A 135 19.14 -12.41 -7.98
C LEU A 135 19.57 -10.96 -8.22
N ASP A 136 19.95 -10.62 -9.44
CA ASP A 136 20.33 -9.25 -9.80
C ASP A 136 19.16 -8.27 -9.65
N ILE A 137 17.96 -8.67 -10.08
CA ILE A 137 16.73 -7.87 -9.90
C ILE A 137 16.43 -7.65 -8.42
N VAL A 138 16.48 -8.71 -7.60
CA VAL A 138 16.23 -8.62 -6.15
C VAL A 138 17.23 -7.71 -5.47
N ARG A 139 18.53 -7.87 -5.75
CA ARG A 139 19.59 -7.01 -5.18
C ARG A 139 19.42 -5.54 -5.55
N LYS A 140 19.04 -5.24 -6.80
CA LYS A 140 18.75 -3.88 -7.24
C LYS A 140 17.54 -3.29 -6.50
N ALA A 141 16.51 -4.08 -6.25
CA ALA A 141 15.35 -3.65 -5.46
C ALA A 141 15.72 -3.35 -4.00
N GLU A 142 16.52 -4.21 -3.35
CA GLU A 142 17.03 -3.99 -1.99
C GLU A 142 17.87 -2.71 -1.86
N MET A 143 18.68 -2.38 -2.88
CA MET A 143 19.48 -1.15 -2.87
C MET A 143 18.65 0.12 -2.98
N ARG A 144 17.46 0.06 -3.61
CA ARG A 144 16.53 1.21 -3.72
C ARG A 144 15.70 1.45 -2.46
N SER A 145 15.64 0.46 -1.56
CA SER A 145 14.85 0.51 -0.33
C SER A 145 15.60 1.09 0.88
N LYS A 146 16.90 1.38 0.71
CA LYS A 146 17.78 2.01 1.71
C LYS A 146 17.93 3.50 1.48
#